data_d2909d26fc9cd7f32b0d6bcec5e53577
#
_entry.id   d2909d26fc9cd7f32b0d6bcec5e53577
#
_cell.length_a   1.000
_cell.length_b   1.000
_cell.length_c   1.000
_cell.angle_alpha   90.00
_cell.angle_beta   90.00
_cell.angle_gamma   90.00
#
_symmetry.space_group_name_H-M   'P 1'
#
loop_
_entity.id
_entity.type
_entity.pdbx_description
1 polymer ?
#
loop_
_entity_poly.entity_id
_entity_poly.type
_entity_poly.pdbx_seq_one_letter_code
_entity_poly.pdbx_strand_id
1 'polypeptide(L)'
;YKAASDKYIFGLNKNGYCLTLDIPFQKGRKFEIFIRKINEVTIKYNGQVYFGKTPCVNNQEFKEMYKNYNQFEKIKKIYDSNFLIVSEMTNRIFSDVYNYKY
;
A
#
# COMPACT_ATOMS: atom_id res chain seq x y z
N TYR A 1 -7.53 -9.47 15.28
CA TYR A 1 -7.21 -10.57 14.35
C TYR A 1 -5.90 -11.26 14.74
N LYS A 2 -5.72 -12.46 14.25
CA LYS A 2 -4.48 -13.22 14.39
C LYS A 2 -3.60 -13.00 13.15
N ALA A 3 -2.29 -12.83 13.33
CA ALA A 3 -1.38 -12.62 12.21
C ALA A 3 -1.48 -13.72 11.16
N ALA A 4 -1.41 -13.32 9.89
CA ALA A 4 -1.16 -14.25 8.81
C ALA A 4 0.25 -14.84 8.91
N SER A 5 0.48 -15.95 8.22
CA SER A 5 1.82 -16.55 8.16
C SER A 5 2.81 -15.59 7.51
N ASP A 6 4.06 -15.56 7.99
CA ASP A 6 5.17 -14.79 7.40
C ASP A 6 5.51 -15.19 5.94
N LYS A 7 4.84 -16.23 5.43
CA LYS A 7 4.95 -16.66 4.04
C LYS A 7 4.38 -15.66 3.03
N TYR A 8 3.51 -14.76 3.48
CA TYR A 8 2.85 -13.80 2.59
C TYR A 8 3.56 -12.45 2.62
N ILE A 9 3.97 -11.98 1.46
CA ILE A 9 4.71 -10.71 1.31
C ILE A 9 3.88 -9.52 1.78
N PHE A 10 2.60 -9.50 1.46
CA PHE A 10 1.66 -8.44 1.83
C PHE A 10 0.56 -8.89 2.79
N GLY A 11 0.85 -9.90 3.58
CA GLY A 11 -0.06 -10.36 4.62
C GLY A 11 -0.09 -9.41 5.82
N LEU A 12 -1.12 -9.53 6.63
CA LEU A 12 -1.17 -8.92 7.95
C LEU A 12 -0.32 -9.78 8.91
N ASN A 13 0.95 -9.41 9.06
CA ASN A 13 1.97 -10.23 9.72
C ASN A 13 2.05 -10.00 11.24
N LYS A 14 1.13 -9.21 11.81
CA LYS A 14 1.10 -8.90 13.24
C LYS A 14 -0.27 -9.20 13.81
N ASN A 15 -0.30 -9.76 15.02
CA ASN A 15 -1.53 -9.82 15.79
C ASN A 15 -1.99 -8.41 16.14
N GLY A 16 -3.27 -8.14 16.08
CA GLY A 16 -3.76 -6.81 16.37
C GLY A 16 -5.26 -6.65 16.20
N TYR A 17 -5.65 -5.41 16.20
CA TYR A 17 -7.02 -5.00 15.99
C TYR A 17 -7.18 -4.47 14.57
N CYS A 18 -8.34 -4.71 13.99
CA CYS A 18 -8.72 -4.14 12.70
C CYS A 18 -9.86 -3.15 12.93
N LEU A 19 -9.68 -1.92 12.47
CA LEU A 19 -10.72 -0.90 12.46
C LEU A 19 -11.17 -0.68 11.02
N THR A 20 -12.45 -0.91 10.76
CA THR A 20 -13.06 -0.61 9.47
C THR A 20 -13.76 0.73 9.57
N LEU A 21 -13.42 1.65 8.68
CA LEU A 21 -14.03 2.97 8.57
C LEU A 21 -14.72 3.08 7.21
N ASP A 22 -16.03 3.20 7.22
CA ASP A 22 -16.81 3.49 6.02
C ASP A 22 -16.90 5.02 5.84
N ILE A 23 -15.98 5.54 5.02
CA ILE A 23 -15.87 6.96 4.75
C ILE A 23 -16.46 7.26 3.38
N PRO A 24 -17.54 8.04 3.27
CA PRO A 24 -18.08 8.43 1.98
C PRO A 24 -17.02 9.12 1.12
N PHE A 25 -16.81 8.61 -0.09
CA PHE A 25 -15.87 9.22 -1.02
C PHE A 25 -16.32 10.62 -1.41
N GLN A 26 -15.41 11.58 -1.27
CA GLN A 26 -15.62 12.95 -1.73
C GLN A 26 -14.48 13.34 -2.67
N LYS A 27 -14.82 13.81 -3.86
CA LYS A 27 -13.82 14.37 -4.76
C LYS A 27 -13.20 15.62 -4.14
N GLY A 28 -11.89 15.71 -4.18
CA GLY A 28 -11.16 16.93 -3.87
C GLY A 28 -10.07 16.79 -2.81
N ARG A 29 -9.26 17.84 -2.73
CA ARG A 29 -8.05 17.89 -1.90
C ARG A 29 -8.31 17.65 -0.41
N LYS A 30 -9.48 18.08 0.10
CA LYS A 30 -9.82 17.89 1.53
C LYS A 30 -9.94 16.42 1.91
N PHE A 31 -10.53 15.61 1.05
CA PHE A 31 -10.64 14.16 1.27
C PHE A 31 -9.28 13.49 1.27
N GLU A 32 -8.43 13.83 0.29
CA GLU A 32 -7.07 13.29 0.23
C GLU A 32 -6.24 13.65 1.46
N ILE A 33 -6.30 14.91 1.91
CA ILE A 33 -5.60 15.36 3.13
C ILE A 33 -6.08 14.56 4.34
N PHE A 34 -7.38 14.35 4.46
CA PHE A 34 -7.96 13.58 5.56
C PHE A 34 -7.47 12.13 5.56
N ILE A 35 -7.49 11.45 4.41
CA ILE A 35 -6.99 10.07 4.29
C ILE A 35 -5.50 9.99 4.59
N ARG A 36 -4.69 10.95 4.12
CA ARG A 36 -3.25 11.00 4.43
C ARG A 36 -2.99 11.13 5.93
N LYS A 37 -3.77 11.93 6.65
CA LYS A 37 -3.66 12.02 8.12
C LYS A 37 -3.97 10.69 8.80
N ILE A 38 -4.97 9.94 8.31
CA ILE A 38 -5.24 8.58 8.80
C ILE A 38 -4.04 7.67 8.53
N ASN A 39 -3.46 7.73 7.35
CA ASN A 39 -2.27 6.94 7.00
C ASN A 39 -1.08 7.29 7.90
N GLU A 40 -0.81 8.57 8.13
CA GLU A 40 0.25 9.04 9.04
C GLU A 40 0.09 8.48 10.46
N VAL A 41 -1.14 8.55 11.01
CA VAL A 41 -1.45 7.97 12.33
C VAL A 41 -1.25 6.47 12.31
N THR A 42 -1.70 5.79 11.27
CA THR A 42 -1.53 4.34 11.11
C THR A 42 -0.05 3.95 11.10
N ILE A 43 0.77 4.67 10.34
CA ILE A 43 2.22 4.46 10.29
C ILE A 43 2.87 4.70 11.66
N LYS A 44 2.52 5.81 12.31
CA LYS A 44 3.02 6.17 13.65
C LYS A 44 2.82 5.04 14.67
N TYR A 45 1.70 4.34 14.59
CA TYR A 45 1.41 3.21 15.46
C TYR A 45 1.79 1.86 14.86
N ASN A 46 2.66 1.86 13.83
CA ASN A 46 3.17 0.67 13.17
C ASN A 46 2.04 -0.23 12.60
N GLY A 47 0.97 0.39 12.18
CA GLY A 47 -0.18 -0.25 11.57
C GLY A 47 -0.04 -0.40 10.06
N GLN A 48 -1.06 -0.99 9.46
CA GLN A 48 -1.16 -1.21 8.01
C GLN A 48 -2.58 -0.88 7.58
N VAL A 49 -2.74 -0.28 6.41
CA VAL A 49 -4.05 -0.13 5.76
C VAL A 49 -4.22 -1.20 4.70
N TYR A 50 -5.45 -1.64 4.47
CA TYR A 50 -5.73 -2.54 3.37
C TYR A 50 -5.71 -1.76 2.05
N PHE A 51 -4.58 -1.81 1.35
CA PHE A 51 -4.33 -1.00 0.16
C PHE A 51 -5.25 -1.33 -1.03
N GLY A 52 -5.86 -2.52 -1.05
CA GLY A 52 -6.87 -2.88 -2.06
C GLY A 52 -8.17 -2.09 -1.97
N LYS A 53 -8.43 -1.45 -0.82
CA LYS A 53 -9.61 -0.59 -0.60
C LYS A 53 -9.25 0.87 -0.29
N THR A 54 -7.99 1.20 -0.11
CA THR A 54 -7.54 2.55 0.25
C THR A 54 -6.92 3.24 -0.97
N PRO A 55 -7.66 4.13 -1.65
CA PRO A 55 -7.23 4.69 -2.94
C PRO A 55 -6.09 5.70 -2.84
N CYS A 56 -5.79 6.23 -1.66
CA CYS A 56 -4.87 7.34 -1.46
C CYS A 56 -3.53 6.96 -0.82
N VAL A 57 -3.18 5.67 -0.77
CA VAL A 57 -1.85 5.23 -0.31
C VAL A 57 -0.83 5.51 -1.40
N ASN A 58 0.21 6.28 -1.09
CA ASN A 58 1.31 6.52 -2.00
C ASN A 58 2.47 5.52 -1.81
N ASN A 59 3.48 5.59 -2.66
CA ASN A 59 4.64 4.71 -2.62
C ASN A 59 5.39 4.74 -1.28
N GLN A 60 5.64 5.92 -0.73
CA GLN A 60 6.36 6.07 0.54
C GLN A 60 5.55 5.49 1.71
N GLU A 61 4.28 5.86 1.84
CA GLU A 61 3.38 5.32 2.85
C GLU A 61 3.29 3.79 2.76
N PHE A 62 3.23 3.26 1.52
CA PHE A 62 3.18 1.82 1.29
C PHE A 62 4.45 1.11 1.78
N LYS A 63 5.64 1.65 1.48
CA LYS A 63 6.92 1.11 1.94
C LYS A 63 7.05 1.11 3.45
N GLU A 64 6.57 2.15 4.11
CA GLU A 64 6.59 2.26 5.56
C GLU A 64 5.67 1.24 6.24
N MET A 65 4.50 0.97 5.65
CA MET A 65 3.54 0.00 6.16
C MET A 65 3.90 -1.45 5.84
N TYR A 66 4.48 -1.70 4.65
CA TYR A 66 4.75 -3.05 4.14
C TYR A 66 6.25 -3.28 3.98
N LYS A 67 6.91 -3.72 5.03
CA LYS A 67 8.37 -3.91 5.09
C LYS A 67 8.93 -4.91 4.08
N ASN A 68 8.09 -5.79 3.55
CA ASN A 68 8.47 -6.78 2.54
C ASN A 68 8.38 -6.23 1.10
N TYR A 69 8.15 -4.92 0.93
CA TYR A 69 8.11 -4.25 -0.37
C TYR A 69 9.29 -4.62 -1.28
N ASN A 70 10.52 -4.54 -0.76
CA ASN A 70 11.73 -4.82 -1.53
C ASN A 70 11.78 -6.27 -2.05
N GLN A 71 11.22 -7.22 -1.33
CA GLN A 71 11.12 -8.61 -1.76
C GLN A 71 10.16 -8.74 -2.95
N PHE A 72 9.01 -8.10 -2.87
CA PHE A 72 8.05 -8.08 -3.97
C PHE A 72 8.63 -7.40 -5.21
N GLU A 73 9.30 -6.26 -5.05
CA GLU A 73 9.97 -5.55 -6.14
C GLU A 73 10.97 -6.46 -6.88
N LYS A 74 11.80 -7.20 -6.16
CA LYS A 74 12.73 -8.16 -6.75
C LYS A 74 12.02 -9.24 -7.56
N ILE A 75 10.96 -9.82 -7.01
CA ILE A 75 10.15 -10.84 -7.69
C ILE A 75 9.52 -10.23 -8.96
N LYS A 76 8.93 -9.06 -8.84
CA LYS A 76 8.32 -8.36 -9.96
C LYS A 76 9.32 -8.12 -11.09
N LYS A 77 10.54 -7.67 -10.80
CA LYS A 77 11.60 -7.46 -11.79
C LYS A 77 12.05 -8.75 -12.48
N ILE A 78 12.00 -9.90 -11.80
CA ILE A 78 12.35 -11.19 -12.38
C ILE A 78 11.26 -11.69 -13.33
N TYR A 79 10.00 -11.65 -12.92
CA TYR A 79 8.89 -12.26 -13.66
C TYR A 79 8.21 -11.32 -14.64
N ASP A 80 8.36 -10.03 -14.48
CA ASP A 80 7.79 -8.99 -15.34
C ASP A 80 8.81 -7.88 -15.58
N SER A 81 9.96 -8.26 -16.14
CA SER A 81 11.10 -7.36 -16.39
C SER A 81 10.76 -6.20 -17.31
N ASN A 82 9.81 -6.39 -18.21
CA ASN A 82 9.32 -5.36 -19.14
C ASN A 82 8.13 -4.56 -18.58
N PHE A 83 7.72 -4.86 -17.37
CA PHE A 83 6.62 -4.16 -16.69
C PHE A 83 5.31 -4.12 -17.51
N LEU A 84 4.93 -5.25 -18.09
CA LEU A 84 3.73 -5.39 -18.91
C LEU A 84 2.46 -5.55 -18.06
N ILE A 85 2.60 -6.14 -16.86
CA ILE A 85 1.49 -6.38 -15.94
C ILE A 85 1.38 -5.18 -15.00
N VAL A 86 0.56 -4.22 -15.37
CA VAL A 86 0.37 -2.97 -14.64
C VAL A 86 -1.10 -2.68 -14.37
N SER A 87 -1.35 -1.92 -13.32
CA SER A 87 -2.65 -1.36 -12.98
C SER A 87 -2.45 0.03 -12.39
N GLU A 88 -3.51 0.82 -12.28
CA GLU A 88 -3.45 2.13 -11.62
C GLU A 88 -2.90 2.02 -10.19
N MET A 89 -3.27 0.98 -9.45
CA MET A 89 -2.74 0.71 -8.12
C MET A 89 -1.23 0.43 -8.17
N THR A 90 -0.76 -0.42 -9.07
CA THR A 90 0.67 -0.72 -9.20
C THR A 90 1.47 0.51 -9.60
N ASN A 91 0.96 1.34 -10.49
CA ASN A 91 1.60 2.60 -10.89
C ASN A 91 1.78 3.55 -9.70
N ARG A 92 0.78 3.63 -8.83
CA ARG A 92 0.81 4.48 -7.64
C ARG A 92 1.75 3.95 -6.56
N ILE A 93 1.67 2.65 -6.27
CA ILE A 93 2.41 2.02 -5.16
C ILE A 93 3.88 1.79 -5.53
N PHE A 94 4.18 1.50 -6.78
CA PHE A 94 5.53 1.19 -7.27
C PHE A 94 6.07 2.29 -8.20
N SER A 95 5.69 3.54 -7.98
CA SER A 95 6.03 4.67 -8.85
C SER A 95 7.53 4.93 -9.01
N ASP A 96 8.36 4.49 -8.09
CA ASP A 96 9.81 4.59 -8.15
C ASP A 96 10.48 3.47 -8.97
N VAL A 97 9.77 2.35 -9.14
CA VAL A 97 10.24 1.21 -9.94
C VAL A 97 9.85 1.38 -11.39
N TYR A 98 8.70 1.96 -11.59
CA TYR A 98 8.11 2.17 -12.89
C TYR A 98 8.32 3.63 -13.33
N ASN A 99 9.43 3.91 -14.01
CA ASN A 99 9.61 5.16 -14.74
C ASN A 99 8.72 5.11 -16.00
N TYR A 100 7.40 5.22 -15.81
CA TYR A 100 6.51 5.36 -16.96
C TYR A 100 6.70 6.73 -17.60
N LYS A 101 7.34 6.72 -18.72
CA LYS A 101 7.16 7.75 -19.73
C LYS A 101 5.83 7.42 -20.43
N TYR A 102 4.76 8.12 -20.06
CA TYR A 102 3.61 8.28 -20.92
C TYR A 102 3.91 9.39 -21.92
#